data_3516a120fe6409455b7488dc647a2563
#
_entry.id   3516a120fe6409455b7488dc647a2563
#
_cell.length_a   1.000
_cell.length_b   1.000
_cell.length_c   1.000
_cell.angle_alpha   90.00
_cell.angle_beta   90.00
_cell.angle_gamma   90.00
#
_symmetry.space_group_name_H-M   'P 1'
#
loop_
_entity.id
_entity.type
_entity.pdbx_description
1 polymer ?
#
loop_
_entity_poly.entity_id
_entity_poly.type
_entity_poly.pdbx_seq_one_letter_code
_entity_poly.pdbx_strand_id
1 'polypeptide(L)'
;MSKTTTSRCTLPKKEDSDKLYVKVKNENQKLSRQFTINAYSKTSPTKDSLPVYLDNQPTQIDTLESGAAKVYTIDVSSIKGKGQIIFEVIQKNGSSGIKVSKNSKNLSSAELHIR
;
A
#
# COMPACT_ATOMS: atom_id res chain seq x y z
N MET A 1 9.24 11.36 -22.01
CA MET A 1 8.11 11.52 -21.10
C MET A 1 8.15 10.49 -20.00
N SER A 2 8.02 10.94 -18.77
CA SER A 2 7.94 10.04 -17.64
C SER A 2 6.54 9.43 -17.56
N LYS A 3 6.47 8.13 -17.46
CA LYS A 3 5.24 7.40 -17.26
C LYS A 3 5.05 7.15 -15.77
N THR A 4 3.91 7.51 -15.24
CA THR A 4 3.56 7.23 -13.86
C THR A 4 2.58 6.07 -13.80
N THR A 5 2.89 5.08 -12.98
CA THR A 5 2.05 3.91 -12.81
C THR A 5 1.56 3.87 -11.38
N THR A 6 0.26 3.75 -11.20
CA THR A 6 -0.36 3.64 -9.88
C THR A 6 -0.93 2.24 -9.69
N SER A 7 -0.51 1.62 -8.59
CA SER A 7 -1.00 0.32 -8.16
C SER A 7 -1.83 0.50 -6.90
N ARG A 8 -3.04 -0.04 -6.87
CA ARG A 8 -3.96 0.14 -5.74
C ARG A 8 -4.46 -1.18 -5.21
N CYS A 9 -4.71 -1.22 -3.92
CA CYS A 9 -5.50 -2.27 -3.33
C CYS A 9 -6.46 -1.67 -2.31
N THR A 10 -7.56 -2.37 -2.06
CA THR A 10 -8.56 -1.96 -1.10
C THR A 10 -8.58 -2.97 0.04
N LEU A 11 -8.49 -2.48 1.28
CA LEU A 11 -8.54 -3.32 2.46
C LEU A 11 -9.78 -2.99 3.28
N PRO A 12 -10.54 -4.00 3.71
CA PRO A 12 -11.63 -3.76 4.63
C PRO A 12 -11.08 -3.41 6.01
N LYS A 13 -11.65 -2.38 6.63
CA LYS A 13 -11.34 -2.01 8.00
C LYS A 13 -12.49 -2.48 8.89
N LYS A 14 -12.17 -3.27 9.90
CA LYS A 14 -13.12 -3.67 10.93
C LYS A 14 -13.32 -2.54 11.93
N GLU A 15 -14.42 -2.60 12.67
CA GLU A 15 -14.81 -1.56 13.60
C GLU A 15 -13.73 -1.23 14.65
N ASP A 16 -13.03 -2.25 15.12
CA ASP A 16 -12.01 -2.13 16.15
C ASP A 16 -10.57 -2.19 15.63
N SER A 17 -10.38 -2.16 14.32
CA SER A 17 -9.04 -2.21 13.74
C SER A 17 -8.34 -0.86 13.87
N ASP A 18 -7.12 -0.89 14.40
CA ASP A 18 -6.25 0.28 14.50
C ASP A 18 -5.20 0.33 13.40
N LYS A 19 -4.82 -0.83 12.86
CA LYS A 19 -3.75 -0.96 11.89
C LYS A 19 -4.12 -1.96 10.80
N LEU A 20 -3.68 -1.64 9.59
CA LEU A 20 -3.76 -2.55 8.45
C LEU A 20 -2.35 -2.75 7.89
N TYR A 21 -2.12 -3.88 7.24
CA TYR A 21 -0.79 -4.26 6.77
C TYR A 21 -0.84 -4.54 5.27
N VAL A 22 0.15 -4.03 4.55
CA VAL A 22 0.30 -4.29 3.12
C VAL A 22 1.73 -4.71 2.84
N LYS A 23 1.89 -5.90 2.30
CA LYS A 23 3.19 -6.37 1.80
C LYS A 23 3.31 -5.94 0.35
N VAL A 24 4.38 -5.21 0.03
CA VAL A 24 4.67 -4.80 -1.34
C VAL A 24 5.92 -5.55 -1.80
N LYS A 25 5.81 -6.23 -2.93
CA LYS A 25 6.91 -6.99 -3.51
C LYS A 25 7.27 -6.45 -4.89
N ASN A 26 8.55 -6.24 -5.11
CA ASN A 26 9.06 -5.86 -6.42
C ASN A 26 9.36 -7.12 -7.23
N GLU A 27 8.52 -7.38 -8.21
CA GLU A 27 8.66 -8.55 -9.10
C GLU A 27 9.68 -8.34 -10.22
N ASN A 28 10.26 -7.15 -10.34
CA ASN A 28 11.29 -6.91 -11.33
C ASN A 28 12.55 -7.68 -10.95
N GLN A 29 13.09 -8.45 -11.88
CA GLN A 29 14.22 -9.31 -11.60
C GLN A 29 15.56 -8.62 -11.78
N LYS A 30 15.57 -7.38 -12.26
CA LYS A 30 16.82 -6.67 -12.58
C LYS A 30 16.95 -5.32 -11.92
N LEU A 31 15.83 -4.63 -11.70
CA LEU A 31 15.83 -3.22 -11.30
C LEU A 31 15.15 -3.01 -9.96
N SER A 32 15.73 -2.13 -9.16
CA SER A 32 15.04 -1.58 -8.01
C SER A 32 13.96 -0.59 -8.47
N ARG A 33 12.94 -0.39 -7.65
CA ARG A 33 11.86 0.56 -7.95
C ARG A 33 11.65 1.50 -6.77
N GLN A 34 11.67 2.77 -7.07
CA GLN A 34 11.30 3.81 -6.13
C GLN A 34 9.83 4.19 -6.36
N PHE A 35 9.11 4.40 -5.28
CA PHE A 35 7.69 4.70 -5.35
C PHE A 35 7.25 5.61 -4.22
N THR A 36 6.13 6.29 -4.44
CA THR A 36 5.43 7.07 -3.43
C THR A 36 4.27 6.24 -2.91
N ILE A 37 4.07 6.28 -1.60
CA ILE A 37 3.00 5.52 -0.92
C ILE A 37 1.92 6.51 -0.49
N ASN A 38 0.66 6.14 -0.72
CA ASN A 38 -0.47 6.90 -0.24
C ASN A 38 -1.54 5.95 0.27
N ALA A 39 -2.22 6.34 1.34
CA ALA A 39 -3.33 5.57 1.90
C ALA A 39 -4.42 6.54 2.35
N TYR A 40 -5.68 6.16 2.09
CA TYR A 40 -6.81 7.01 2.47
C TYR A 40 -8.08 6.17 2.58
N SER A 41 -9.07 6.73 3.27
CA SER A 41 -10.37 6.10 3.34
C SER A 41 -11.12 6.26 2.01
N LYS A 42 -11.72 5.18 1.52
CA LYS A 42 -12.49 5.21 0.27
C LYS A 42 -13.63 6.22 0.32
N THR A 43 -14.18 6.48 1.50
CA THR A 43 -15.28 7.41 1.68
C THR A 43 -14.85 8.85 1.93
N SER A 44 -13.54 9.10 2.04
CA SER A 44 -13.03 10.45 2.25
C SER A 44 -13.17 11.26 0.96
N PRO A 45 -13.93 12.35 0.96
CA PRO A 45 -14.10 13.16 -0.24
C PRO A 45 -12.84 13.91 -0.63
N THR A 46 -11.96 14.18 0.33
CA THR A 46 -10.72 14.92 0.12
C THR A 46 -9.51 14.02 -0.02
N LYS A 47 -9.68 12.70 0.14
CA LYS A 47 -8.61 11.71 0.10
C LYS A 47 -7.50 12.04 1.08
N ASP A 48 -7.87 12.39 2.31
CA ASP A 48 -6.91 12.73 3.35
C ASP A 48 -5.98 11.55 3.62
N SER A 49 -4.67 11.81 3.57
CA SER A 49 -3.67 10.77 3.73
C SER A 49 -3.67 10.22 5.15
N LEU A 50 -3.62 8.89 5.23
CA LEU A 50 -3.43 8.18 6.49
C LEU A 50 -1.95 7.91 6.69
N PRO A 51 -1.46 7.90 7.94
CA PRO A 51 -0.06 7.60 8.20
C PRO A 51 0.28 6.17 7.79
N VAL A 52 1.42 6.03 7.11
CA VAL A 52 1.98 4.73 6.73
C VAL A 52 3.36 4.61 7.34
N TYR A 53 3.65 3.47 7.94
CA TYR A 53 4.91 3.24 8.64
C TYR A 53 5.63 2.02 8.10
N LEU A 54 6.94 2.10 8.06
CA LEU A 54 7.83 0.97 7.84
C LEU A 54 8.79 0.90 9.03
N ASP A 55 8.78 -0.22 9.76
CA ASP A 55 9.59 -0.41 10.97
C ASP A 55 9.44 0.74 11.97
N ASN A 56 8.20 1.17 12.19
CA ASN A 56 7.82 2.27 13.08
C ASN A 56 8.32 3.65 12.65
N GLN A 57 8.74 3.79 11.38
CA GLN A 57 9.14 5.07 10.82
C GLN A 57 8.12 5.52 9.79
N PRO A 58 7.64 6.79 9.86
CA PRO A 58 6.73 7.31 8.82
C PRO A 58 7.39 7.23 7.45
N THR A 59 6.68 6.68 6.49
CA THR A 59 7.24 6.41 5.17
C THR A 59 6.27 6.82 4.08
N GLN A 60 6.67 7.76 3.24
CA GLN A 60 5.89 8.22 2.09
C GLN A 60 6.55 7.85 0.77
N ILE A 61 7.87 7.71 0.78
CA ILE A 61 8.66 7.35 -0.39
C ILE A 61 9.59 6.23 0.05
N ASP A 62 9.67 5.17 -0.74
CA ASP A 62 10.55 4.05 -0.44
C ASP A 62 11.08 3.42 -1.73
N THR A 63 12.07 2.58 -1.58
CA THR A 63 12.70 1.86 -2.68
C THR A 63 12.72 0.38 -2.34
N LEU A 64 12.28 -0.45 -3.29
CA LEU A 64 12.40 -1.90 -3.19
C LEU A 64 13.41 -2.38 -4.22
N GLU A 65 14.42 -3.09 -3.75
CA GLU A 65 15.37 -3.74 -4.62
C GLU A 65 14.71 -4.87 -5.39
N SER A 66 15.36 -5.30 -6.45
CA SER A 66 14.90 -6.40 -7.28
C SER A 66 14.57 -7.62 -6.42
N GLY A 67 13.35 -8.12 -6.53
CA GLY A 67 12.89 -9.29 -5.79
C GLY A 67 12.59 -9.06 -4.31
N ALA A 68 12.83 -7.86 -3.80
CA ALA A 68 12.63 -7.55 -2.38
C ALA A 68 11.16 -7.30 -2.06
N ALA A 69 10.81 -7.51 -0.79
CA ALA A 69 9.47 -7.23 -0.28
C ALA A 69 9.57 -6.57 1.09
N LYS A 70 8.64 -5.67 1.37
CA LYS A 70 8.52 -5.01 2.67
C LYS A 70 7.07 -4.95 3.08
N VAL A 71 6.82 -4.94 4.38
CA VAL A 71 5.47 -4.82 4.93
C VAL A 71 5.29 -3.42 5.48
N TYR A 72 4.29 -2.73 4.98
CA TYR A 72 3.92 -1.38 5.43
C TYR A 72 2.70 -1.46 6.33
N THR A 73 2.70 -0.63 7.36
CA THR A 73 1.60 -0.55 8.32
C THR A 73 0.85 0.76 8.10
N ILE A 74 -0.47 0.67 7.93
CA ILE A 74 -1.33 1.83 7.81
C ILE A 74 -2.01 2.06 9.15
N ASP A 75 -1.86 3.26 9.71
CA ASP A 75 -2.55 3.64 10.94
C ASP A 75 -3.95 4.12 10.59
N VAL A 76 -4.94 3.35 10.97
CA VAL A 76 -6.36 3.66 10.72
C VAL A 76 -7.10 4.02 12.00
N SER A 77 -6.38 4.31 13.07
CA SER A 77 -6.97 4.63 14.37
C SER A 77 -7.81 5.91 14.36
N SER A 78 -7.56 6.81 13.42
CA SER A 78 -8.35 8.03 13.25
C SER A 78 -9.70 7.79 12.59
N ILE A 79 -9.91 6.63 12.00
CA ILE A 79 -11.16 6.29 11.31
C ILE A 79 -12.02 5.47 12.25
N LYS A 80 -13.22 5.96 12.52
CA LYS A 80 -14.17 5.28 13.42
C LYS A 80 -15.07 4.36 12.61
N GLY A 81 -15.32 3.17 13.17
CA GLY A 81 -16.24 2.21 12.59
C GLY A 81 -15.66 1.42 11.44
N LYS A 82 -16.53 0.75 10.73
CA LYS A 82 -16.17 -0.06 9.57
C LYS A 82 -15.94 0.83 8.36
N GLY A 83 -15.04 0.40 7.48
CA GLY A 83 -14.78 1.14 6.26
C GLY A 83 -13.89 0.36 5.31
N GLN A 84 -13.51 1.03 4.25
CA GLN A 84 -12.55 0.51 3.29
C GLN A 84 -11.42 1.50 3.13
N ILE A 85 -10.21 0.97 3.12
CA ILE A 85 -8.99 1.77 3.02
C ILE A 85 -8.33 1.46 1.68
N ILE A 86 -7.94 2.50 0.96
CA ILE A 86 -7.23 2.36 -0.29
C ILE A 86 -5.76 2.62 -0.03
N PHE A 87 -4.92 1.67 -0.47
CA PHE A 87 -3.48 1.79 -0.42
C PHE A 87 -2.97 1.89 -1.85
N GLU A 88 -2.18 2.93 -2.12
CA GLU A 88 -1.65 3.19 -3.45
C GLU A 88 -0.13 3.21 -3.44
N VAL A 89 0.46 2.62 -4.47
CA VAL A 89 1.89 2.74 -4.76
C VAL A 89 2.01 3.41 -6.11
N ILE A 90 2.66 4.56 -6.16
CA ILE A 90 2.83 5.37 -7.37
C ILE A 90 4.29 5.35 -7.74
N GLN A 91 4.60 4.79 -8.90
CA GLN A 91 5.98 4.67 -9.36
C GLN A 91 6.17 5.38 -10.69
N LYS A 92 7.35 5.97 -10.87
CA LYS A 92 7.80 6.49 -12.15
C LYS A 92 8.54 5.38 -12.89
N ASN A 93 8.28 5.23 -14.18
CA ASN A 93 8.99 4.29 -15.03
C ASN A 93 8.84 2.82 -14.60
N GLY A 94 7.64 2.43 -14.26
CA GLY A 94 7.38 1.04 -13.97
C GLY A 94 6.26 0.51 -14.84
N SER A 95 6.11 -0.80 -14.88
CA SER A 95 4.93 -1.41 -15.46
C SER A 95 4.06 -1.98 -14.36
N SER A 96 2.75 -1.84 -14.52
CA SER A 96 1.80 -2.42 -13.60
C SER A 96 1.62 -3.90 -13.94
N GLY A 97 2.10 -4.75 -13.07
CA GLY A 97 1.74 -6.16 -13.12
C GLY A 97 1.18 -6.49 -11.77
N ILE A 98 -0.02 -6.01 -11.49
CA ILE A 98 -0.54 -6.05 -10.14
C ILE A 98 -1.28 -7.35 -9.90
N LYS A 99 -0.76 -8.11 -8.97
CA LYS A 99 -1.56 -9.13 -8.30
C LYS A 99 -1.86 -8.64 -6.91
N VAL A 100 -3.12 -8.47 -6.60
CA VAL A 100 -3.56 -8.24 -5.23
C VAL A 100 -4.05 -9.57 -4.72
N SER A 101 -3.30 -10.17 -3.80
CA SER A 101 -3.78 -11.34 -3.09
C SER A 101 -4.21 -10.92 -1.69
N LYS A 102 -5.43 -11.27 -1.32
CA LYS A 102 -5.95 -11.06 0.02
C LYS A 102 -5.81 -12.36 0.79
N ASN A 103 -5.26 -12.26 1.99
CA ASN A 103 -5.26 -13.40 2.87
C ASN A 103 -6.67 -13.61 3.41
N SER A 104 -7.30 -14.71 3.04
CA SER A 104 -8.69 -14.98 3.40
C SER A 104 -8.93 -15.14 4.91
N LYS A 105 -7.88 -15.46 5.66
CA LYS A 105 -7.98 -15.63 7.11
C LYS A 105 -7.70 -14.34 7.88
N ASN A 106 -7.08 -13.38 7.26
CA ASN A 106 -6.73 -12.11 7.89
C ASN A 106 -7.04 -10.97 6.93
N LEU A 107 -8.26 -10.44 7.04
CA LEU A 107 -8.75 -9.37 6.18
C LEU A 107 -8.05 -8.03 6.41
N SER A 108 -7.22 -7.93 7.46
CA SER A 108 -6.48 -6.71 7.74
C SER A 108 -5.15 -6.62 6.98
N SER A 109 -4.85 -7.60 6.12
CA SER A 109 -3.62 -7.59 5.34
C SER A 109 -3.89 -7.87 3.87
N ALA A 110 -3.02 -7.33 3.02
CA ALA A 110 -3.05 -7.56 1.58
C ALA A 110 -1.62 -7.63 1.06
N GLU A 111 -1.45 -8.19 -0.12
CA GLU A 111 -0.16 -8.27 -0.81
C GLU A 111 -0.29 -7.60 -2.16
N LEU A 112 0.62 -6.69 -2.46
CA LEU A 112 0.65 -5.93 -3.70
C LEU A 112 1.98 -6.19 -4.41
N HIS A 113 1.92 -6.54 -5.67
CA HIS A 113 3.11 -6.80 -6.48
C HIS A 113 3.30 -5.68 -7.49
N ILE A 114 4.52 -5.17 -7.58
CA ILE A 114 4.93 -4.15 -8.56
C ILE A 114 6.04 -4.69 -9.44
N ARG A 115 6.28 -4.06 -10.56
CA ARG A 115 7.35 -4.43 -11.50
C ARG A 115 8.17 -3.23 -11.93
#